data_014537634ac8df478a1379ae5dd1ab85
#
_entry.id   014537634ac8df478a1379ae5dd1ab85
#
_cell.length_a   1.000
_cell.length_b   1.000
_cell.length_c   1.000
_cell.angle_alpha   90.00
_cell.angle_beta   90.00
_cell.angle_gamma   90.00
#
_symmetry.space_group_name_H-M   'P 1'
#
loop_
_entity.id
_entity.type
_entity.pdbx_description
1 polymer ?
#
loop_
_entity_poly.entity_id
_entity_poly.type
_entity_poly.pdbx_seq_one_letter_code
_entity_poly.pdbx_strand_id
1 'polypeptide(L)'
;MNSTWCKCPANLPAFLAMACCLVSTTARGELMTFVLDTNNSSLTISGTLEGAAFQQQGAGSLTTKISGTIKADVTSSNITFVGGSAIVALHSGNWQPGTNGVAGSAPANFGVKVSVLFTTALAAVRNTLLDVTSSALTVTGGSFSGQGLHFNYPTNSTSALDYSYSGLLGTGNGSQLLKGVSTNNLNNATLIVQGAQLVLTIPIDDSGTATAVSANDVQYRLRGQWVARAPVSVPLKFNAFQVSSGQITFTIATTPGQSYTILGSTNLTDWPTIIDQFTATNNPTIRNVSRSASPLKFFRVRQN
;
A
#
# COMPACT_ATOMS: atom_id res chain seq x y z
N MET A 1 31.57 -0.02 -9.37
CA MET A 1 31.78 -1.29 -10.08
C MET A 1 33.05 -1.94 -9.53
N ASN A 2 32.94 -2.82 -8.56
CA ASN A 2 34.05 -3.65 -8.10
C ASN A 2 33.48 -5.08 -7.94
N SER A 3 33.77 -5.92 -8.94
CA SER A 3 33.48 -7.33 -8.91
C SER A 3 34.63 -8.06 -8.24
N THR A 4 34.42 -8.55 -7.03
CA THR A 4 35.36 -9.43 -6.35
C THR A 4 35.12 -10.86 -6.82
N TRP A 5 36.01 -11.36 -7.68
CA TRP A 5 36.03 -12.76 -8.11
C TRP A 5 36.72 -13.60 -7.02
N CYS A 6 36.02 -14.57 -6.47
CA CYS A 6 36.59 -15.56 -5.57
C CYS A 6 37.25 -16.66 -6.43
N LYS A 7 38.57 -16.78 -6.43
CA LYS A 7 39.31 -17.87 -7.04
C LYS A 7 39.25 -19.10 -6.13
N CYS A 8 38.62 -20.15 -6.58
CA CYS A 8 38.73 -21.48 -5.92
C CYS A 8 40.06 -22.16 -6.22
N PRO A 9 40.70 -22.80 -5.25
CA PRO A 9 41.90 -23.59 -5.49
C PRO A 9 41.61 -24.89 -6.25
N ALA A 10 42.51 -25.28 -7.14
CA ALA A 10 42.32 -26.26 -8.20
C ALA A 10 42.34 -27.76 -7.77
N ASN A 11 42.21 -28.10 -6.51
CA ASN A 11 42.30 -29.50 -6.04
C ASN A 11 41.32 -29.82 -4.91
N LEU A 12 40.00 -29.75 -5.21
CA LEU A 12 38.98 -30.38 -4.37
C LEU A 12 38.16 -31.38 -5.20
N PRO A 13 37.79 -32.54 -4.62
CA PRO A 13 36.98 -33.53 -5.34
C PRO A 13 35.61 -32.90 -5.69
N ALA A 14 35.11 -33.24 -6.88
CA ALA A 14 33.95 -32.63 -7.55
C ALA A 14 32.62 -32.62 -6.76
N PHE A 15 32.59 -33.11 -5.54
CA PHE A 15 31.41 -33.17 -4.68
C PHE A 15 31.23 -31.99 -3.71
N LEU A 16 32.24 -31.14 -3.54
CA LEU A 16 32.15 -30.04 -2.53
C LEU A 16 32.12 -28.65 -3.12
N ALA A 17 32.21 -28.50 -4.43
CA ALA A 17 32.23 -27.17 -5.09
C ALA A 17 30.86 -26.49 -5.28
N MET A 18 29.76 -27.11 -4.85
CA MET A 18 28.39 -26.63 -5.09
C MET A 18 27.83 -25.77 -3.95
N ALA A 19 28.57 -25.54 -2.88
CA ALA A 19 28.02 -24.86 -1.68
C ALA A 19 28.40 -23.38 -1.53
N CYS A 20 29.09 -22.75 -2.48
CA CYS A 20 29.69 -21.43 -2.24
C CYS A 20 29.31 -20.34 -3.27
N CYS A 21 28.14 -20.43 -3.88
CA CYS A 21 27.52 -19.28 -4.53
C CYS A 21 26.26 -18.86 -3.76
N LEU A 22 26.44 -18.39 -2.54
CA LEU A 22 25.53 -17.44 -1.95
C LEU A 22 25.71 -16.14 -2.76
N VAL A 23 24.99 -16.04 -3.87
CA VAL A 23 24.75 -14.76 -4.50
C VAL A 23 24.05 -13.94 -3.42
N SER A 24 24.75 -12.98 -2.84
CA SER A 24 24.12 -11.88 -2.11
C SER A 24 23.24 -11.15 -3.14
N THR A 25 22.03 -11.65 -3.31
CA THR A 25 20.98 -10.87 -3.94
C THR A 25 20.84 -9.65 -3.07
N THR A 26 21.30 -8.50 -3.54
CA THR A 26 20.77 -7.22 -3.06
C THR A 26 19.27 -7.44 -2.96
N ALA A 27 18.73 -7.33 -1.74
CA ALA A 27 17.31 -7.53 -1.49
C ALA A 27 16.56 -6.54 -2.41
N ARG A 28 16.16 -7.01 -3.59
CA ARG A 28 15.24 -6.26 -4.43
C ARG A 28 13.97 -6.16 -3.65
N GLY A 29 13.48 -4.95 -3.50
CA GLY A 29 12.16 -4.72 -2.95
C GLY A 29 11.12 -5.51 -3.75
N GLU A 30 10.11 -5.95 -3.09
CA GLU A 30 8.95 -6.58 -3.71
C GLU A 30 7.83 -5.56 -3.79
N LEU A 31 7.38 -5.30 -5.02
CA LEU A 31 6.21 -4.45 -5.24
C LEU A 31 4.96 -5.18 -4.72
N MET A 32 4.41 -4.68 -3.62
CA MET A 32 3.22 -5.22 -2.97
C MET A 32 2.02 -4.31 -3.17
N THR A 33 0.85 -4.91 -3.31
CA THR A 33 -0.44 -4.22 -3.29
C THR A 33 -1.17 -4.59 -1.99
N PHE A 34 -1.29 -3.61 -1.11
CA PHE A 34 -2.05 -3.73 0.13
C PHE A 34 -3.50 -3.33 -0.12
N VAL A 35 -4.45 -4.16 0.29
CA VAL A 35 -5.89 -3.87 0.23
C VAL A 35 -6.32 -3.23 1.56
N LEU A 36 -6.96 -2.07 1.47
CA LEU A 36 -7.46 -1.35 2.66
C LEU A 36 -8.59 -2.12 3.33
N ASP A 37 -8.46 -2.30 4.63
CA ASP A 37 -9.49 -2.83 5.51
C ASP A 37 -10.49 -1.71 5.85
N THR A 38 -11.59 -1.66 5.12
CA THR A 38 -12.60 -0.60 5.24
C THR A 38 -13.21 -0.49 6.63
N ASN A 39 -13.30 -1.59 7.37
CA ASN A 39 -13.86 -1.57 8.73
C ASN A 39 -12.92 -0.84 9.70
N ASN A 40 -11.62 -0.95 9.50
CA ASN A 40 -10.57 -0.41 10.35
C ASN A 40 -9.91 0.85 9.77
N SER A 41 -10.38 1.35 8.61
CA SER A 41 -9.85 2.55 7.95
C SER A 41 -10.89 3.65 7.91
N SER A 42 -10.58 4.80 8.49
CA SER A 42 -11.46 5.96 8.51
C SER A 42 -10.69 7.26 8.66
N LEU A 43 -11.30 8.34 8.21
CA LEU A 43 -10.84 9.71 8.41
C LEU A 43 -11.96 10.56 8.99
N THR A 44 -11.62 11.48 9.89
CA THR A 44 -12.49 12.51 10.45
C THR A 44 -11.91 13.87 10.10
N ILE A 45 -12.75 14.75 9.56
CA ILE A 45 -12.40 16.15 9.30
C ILE A 45 -12.81 17.02 10.47
N SER A 46 -11.95 17.95 10.84
CA SER A 46 -12.20 19.03 11.78
C SER A 46 -11.60 20.33 11.23
N GLY A 47 -11.92 21.46 11.80
CA GLY A 47 -11.34 22.71 11.37
C GLY A 47 -12.18 23.93 11.76
N THR A 48 -11.81 25.06 11.17
CA THR A 48 -12.51 26.34 11.35
C THR A 48 -12.62 27.11 10.03
N LEU A 49 -13.66 27.90 9.92
CA LEU A 49 -13.82 28.96 8.93
C LEU A 49 -14.00 30.25 9.72
N GLU A 50 -13.11 31.23 9.51
CA GLU A 50 -13.12 32.50 10.26
C GLU A 50 -13.19 32.30 11.79
N GLY A 51 -12.48 31.32 12.32
CA GLY A 51 -12.47 30.96 13.73
C GLY A 51 -13.69 30.15 14.23
N ALA A 52 -14.75 30.01 13.43
CA ALA A 52 -15.90 29.19 13.80
C ALA A 52 -15.68 27.72 13.44
N ALA A 53 -15.88 26.83 14.41
CA ALA A 53 -15.60 25.42 14.26
C ALA A 53 -16.55 24.71 13.29
N PHE A 54 -16.02 23.72 12.58
CA PHE A 54 -16.80 22.80 11.76
C PHE A 54 -17.82 22.03 12.59
N GLN A 55 -19.04 22.02 12.12
CA GLN A 55 -20.18 21.28 12.68
C GLN A 55 -20.62 20.21 11.69
N GLN A 56 -21.27 19.18 12.18
CA GLN A 56 -21.90 18.16 11.35
C GLN A 56 -23.11 18.74 10.61
N GLN A 57 -23.27 18.42 9.34
CA GLN A 57 -24.53 18.64 8.63
C GLN A 57 -25.63 17.65 9.10
N GLY A 58 -25.23 16.44 9.43
CA GLY A 58 -26.02 15.39 10.02
C GLY A 58 -25.12 14.35 10.69
N ALA A 59 -25.69 13.40 11.39
CA ALA A 59 -24.92 12.38 12.11
C ALA A 59 -23.89 11.69 11.23
N GLY A 60 -22.62 11.70 11.64
CA GLY A 60 -21.52 11.05 10.92
C GLY A 60 -20.96 11.83 9.74
N SER A 61 -21.46 13.01 9.41
CA SER A 61 -21.02 13.76 8.21
C SER A 61 -19.57 14.25 8.24
N LEU A 62 -18.93 14.30 9.41
CA LEU A 62 -17.52 14.64 9.54
C LEU A 62 -16.57 13.43 9.47
N THR A 63 -17.10 12.21 9.32
CA THR A 63 -16.30 10.99 9.29
C THR A 63 -16.63 10.15 8.07
N THR A 64 -15.61 9.61 7.41
CA THR A 64 -15.77 8.68 6.30
C THR A 64 -14.93 7.43 6.49
N LYS A 65 -15.38 6.31 5.91
CA LYS A 65 -14.60 5.09 5.75
C LYS A 65 -13.72 5.19 4.51
N ILE A 66 -12.59 4.49 4.56
CA ILE A 66 -11.61 4.48 3.49
C ILE A 66 -11.49 3.07 2.93
N SER A 67 -11.42 2.94 1.62
CA SER A 67 -11.25 1.68 0.89
C SER A 67 -10.23 1.83 -0.24
N GLY A 68 -9.96 0.73 -0.95
CA GLY A 68 -9.08 0.74 -2.11
C GLY A 68 -7.75 0.03 -1.86
N THR A 69 -6.68 0.50 -2.51
CA THR A 69 -5.38 -0.16 -2.50
C THR A 69 -4.24 0.82 -2.32
N ILE A 70 -3.17 0.34 -1.67
CA ILE A 70 -1.90 1.04 -1.49
C ILE A 70 -0.80 0.21 -2.16
N LYS A 71 0.05 0.84 -2.98
CA LYS A 71 1.21 0.19 -3.61
C LYS A 71 2.50 0.63 -2.94
N ALA A 72 3.29 -0.35 -2.54
CA ALA A 72 4.59 -0.08 -1.94
C ALA A 72 5.62 -1.14 -2.34
N ASP A 73 6.86 -0.72 -2.50
CA ASP A 73 8.03 -1.58 -2.62
C ASP A 73 8.55 -1.89 -1.22
N VAL A 74 8.57 -3.16 -0.85
CA VAL A 74 8.92 -3.63 0.51
C VAL A 74 10.19 -4.45 0.46
N THR A 75 11.18 -4.06 1.26
CA THR A 75 12.40 -4.83 1.50
C THR A 75 12.43 -5.36 2.93
N SER A 76 13.47 -6.06 3.31
CA SER A 76 13.68 -6.51 4.71
C SER A 76 13.85 -5.37 5.72
N SER A 77 14.19 -4.15 5.25
CA SER A 77 14.53 -3.02 6.12
C SER A 77 13.87 -1.70 5.73
N ASN A 78 13.18 -1.64 4.59
CA ASN A 78 12.56 -0.41 4.11
C ASN A 78 11.20 -0.67 3.48
N ILE A 79 10.37 0.37 3.49
CA ILE A 79 9.15 0.46 2.68
C ILE A 79 9.20 1.75 1.86
N THR A 80 8.82 1.69 0.57
CA THR A 80 8.74 2.85 -0.31
C THR A 80 7.38 2.86 -0.99
N PHE A 81 6.61 3.91 -0.81
CA PHE A 81 5.32 4.08 -1.49
C PHE A 81 5.60 4.63 -2.89
N VAL A 82 5.25 3.85 -3.92
CA VAL A 82 5.74 4.08 -5.29
C VAL A 82 4.75 4.84 -6.18
N GLY A 83 3.59 5.20 -5.65
CA GLY A 83 2.51 5.77 -6.42
C GLY A 83 1.66 4.73 -7.17
N GLY A 84 0.59 5.18 -7.79
CA GLY A 84 -0.42 4.32 -8.43
C GLY A 84 -1.30 3.57 -7.42
N SER A 85 -1.37 4.06 -6.19
CA SER A 85 -2.36 3.67 -5.19
C SER A 85 -3.73 4.25 -5.58
N ALA A 86 -4.80 3.62 -5.13
CA ALA A 86 -6.16 4.10 -5.31
C ALA A 86 -6.87 4.07 -3.96
N ILE A 87 -6.72 5.15 -3.19
CA ILE A 87 -7.30 5.31 -1.86
C ILE A 87 -8.56 6.14 -1.99
N VAL A 88 -9.71 5.52 -1.74
CA VAL A 88 -11.03 6.10 -1.97
C VAL A 88 -11.74 6.33 -0.64
N ALA A 89 -12.20 7.56 -0.41
CA ALA A 89 -13.14 7.83 0.67
C ALA A 89 -14.55 7.39 0.25
N LEU A 90 -15.23 6.65 1.11
CA LEU A 90 -16.61 6.23 0.88
C LEU A 90 -17.59 7.37 1.17
N HIS A 91 -18.81 7.24 0.65
CA HIS A 91 -19.85 8.19 0.99
C HIS A 91 -20.30 8.00 2.44
N SER A 92 -20.34 9.09 3.20
CA SER A 92 -20.86 9.10 4.57
C SER A 92 -22.35 9.47 4.64
N GLY A 93 -22.90 10.03 3.57
CA GLY A 93 -24.30 10.42 3.43
C GLY A 93 -24.53 11.34 2.25
N ASN A 94 -25.74 11.88 2.16
CA ASN A 94 -26.12 12.88 1.18
C ASN A 94 -26.05 14.27 1.83
N TRP A 95 -25.00 15.01 1.51
CA TRP A 95 -24.71 16.29 2.15
C TRP A 95 -24.84 17.47 1.19
N GLN A 96 -25.24 18.63 1.75
CA GLN A 96 -25.32 19.89 1.02
C GLN A 96 -23.95 20.61 1.01
N PRO A 97 -23.72 21.47 -0.02
CA PRO A 97 -24.55 21.67 -1.21
C PRO A 97 -24.60 20.41 -2.06
N GLY A 98 -25.46 20.38 -3.06
CA GLY A 98 -25.50 19.32 -4.06
C GLY A 98 -24.20 19.22 -4.86
N THR A 99 -24.28 18.79 -6.12
CA THR A 99 -23.11 18.67 -6.97
C THR A 99 -22.73 20.02 -7.57
N ASN A 100 -21.42 20.30 -7.67
CA ASN A 100 -20.86 21.55 -8.24
C ASN A 100 -21.37 22.84 -7.56
N GLY A 101 -21.52 22.80 -6.22
CA GLY A 101 -21.97 23.96 -5.45
C GLY A 101 -23.46 24.28 -5.58
N VAL A 102 -24.21 23.55 -6.41
CA VAL A 102 -25.66 23.77 -6.59
C VAL A 102 -26.41 23.38 -5.32
N ALA A 103 -27.49 24.08 -4.99
CA ALA A 103 -28.35 23.73 -3.86
C ALA A 103 -28.92 22.31 -4.00
N GLY A 104 -29.13 21.64 -2.89
CA GLY A 104 -29.59 20.25 -2.81
C GLY A 104 -28.67 19.36 -2.01
N SER A 105 -28.88 18.05 -2.08
CA SER A 105 -28.01 17.05 -1.44
C SER A 105 -27.63 15.95 -2.43
N ALA A 106 -26.42 15.40 -2.30
CA ALA A 106 -25.92 14.29 -3.09
C ALA A 106 -24.92 13.48 -2.27
N PRO A 107 -24.60 12.24 -2.68
CA PRO A 107 -23.60 11.43 -1.99
C PRO A 107 -22.28 12.19 -1.85
N ALA A 108 -21.74 12.23 -0.63
CA ALA A 108 -20.48 12.90 -0.34
C ALA A 108 -19.67 12.12 0.71
N ASN A 109 -18.36 12.34 0.70
CA ASN A 109 -17.43 11.74 1.66
C ASN A 109 -17.52 12.43 3.01
N PHE A 110 -17.63 13.79 3.00
CA PHE A 110 -17.81 14.63 4.18
C PHE A 110 -18.87 15.69 3.93
N GLY A 111 -19.56 16.10 5.00
CA GLY A 111 -20.48 17.23 4.99
C GLY A 111 -20.23 18.13 6.19
N VAL A 112 -19.79 19.35 5.94
CA VAL A 112 -19.41 20.35 6.93
C VAL A 112 -20.42 21.50 6.93
N LYS A 113 -20.79 21.96 8.12
CA LYS A 113 -21.58 23.19 8.36
C LYS A 113 -20.78 24.13 9.25
N VAL A 114 -20.82 25.40 8.92
CA VAL A 114 -20.26 26.49 9.76
C VAL A 114 -21.28 27.60 9.86
N SER A 115 -21.41 28.22 11.03
CA SER A 115 -22.26 29.37 11.24
C SER A 115 -21.45 30.52 11.83
N VAL A 116 -21.39 31.66 11.11
CA VAL A 116 -20.63 32.85 11.48
C VAL A 116 -21.48 34.08 11.24
N LEU A 117 -21.62 34.94 12.23
CA LEU A 117 -22.27 36.25 12.08
C LEU A 117 -23.59 36.21 11.25
N PHE A 118 -24.52 35.32 11.60
CA PHE A 118 -25.78 35.09 10.89
C PHE A 118 -25.64 34.60 9.45
N THR A 119 -24.45 34.14 9.06
CA THR A 119 -24.20 33.44 7.81
C THR A 119 -23.99 31.97 8.06
N THR A 120 -24.64 31.10 7.30
CA THR A 120 -24.41 29.67 7.29
C THR A 120 -23.65 29.30 6.03
N ALA A 121 -22.51 28.62 6.23
CA ALA A 121 -21.75 28.01 5.15
C ALA A 121 -21.87 26.47 5.23
N LEU A 122 -22.06 25.84 4.09
CA LEU A 122 -22.12 24.40 3.91
C LEU A 122 -21.02 23.99 2.94
N ALA A 123 -20.36 22.87 3.24
CA ALA A 123 -19.39 22.27 2.32
C ALA A 123 -19.56 20.75 2.26
N ALA A 124 -19.36 20.19 1.09
CA ALA A 124 -19.39 18.75 0.83
C ALA A 124 -18.15 18.33 0.03
N VAL A 125 -17.39 17.38 0.56
CA VAL A 125 -16.25 16.77 -0.15
C VAL A 125 -16.74 15.55 -0.90
N ARG A 126 -16.42 15.45 -2.18
CA ARG A 126 -16.91 14.39 -3.08
C ARG A 126 -15.81 13.73 -3.84
N ASN A 127 -16.05 12.46 -4.19
CA ASN A 127 -15.20 11.67 -5.09
C ASN A 127 -13.72 11.65 -4.68
N THR A 128 -13.44 11.69 -3.37
CA THR A 128 -12.06 11.72 -2.88
C THR A 128 -11.31 10.48 -3.32
N LEU A 129 -10.29 10.71 -4.15
CA LEU A 129 -9.33 9.72 -4.61
C LEU A 129 -7.94 10.25 -4.31
N LEU A 130 -7.17 9.48 -3.56
CA LEU A 130 -5.80 9.81 -3.18
C LEU A 130 -4.83 8.76 -3.70
N ASP A 131 -3.62 9.20 -3.99
CA ASP A 131 -2.43 8.39 -4.16
C ASP A 131 -1.44 8.69 -3.03
N VAL A 132 -0.54 7.78 -2.75
CA VAL A 132 0.49 7.95 -1.73
C VAL A 132 1.88 7.63 -2.29
N THR A 133 2.84 8.52 -1.99
CA THR A 133 4.24 8.36 -2.39
C THR A 133 5.17 8.64 -1.21
N SER A 134 6.39 8.10 -1.26
CA SER A 134 7.46 8.43 -0.30
C SER A 134 8.83 8.18 -0.90
N SER A 135 9.88 8.72 -0.27
CA SER A 135 11.23 8.14 -0.34
C SER A 135 11.25 6.80 0.40
N ALA A 136 12.38 6.09 0.36
CA ALA A 136 12.55 4.87 1.15
C ALA A 136 12.51 5.21 2.66
N LEU A 137 11.58 4.58 3.37
CA LEU A 137 11.37 4.74 4.81
C LEU A 137 11.92 3.51 5.52
N THR A 138 12.84 3.71 6.46
CA THR A 138 13.43 2.59 7.22
C THR A 138 12.41 1.98 8.17
N VAL A 139 12.29 0.66 8.12
CA VAL A 139 11.44 -0.14 9.02
C VAL A 139 12.32 -0.76 10.10
N THR A 140 12.09 -0.41 11.35
CA THR A 140 12.82 -0.94 12.51
C THR A 140 11.84 -1.52 13.52
N GLY A 141 11.99 -2.82 13.82
CA GLY A 141 11.06 -3.50 14.75
C GLY A 141 9.58 -3.45 14.30
N GLY A 142 9.33 -3.40 12.98
CA GLY A 142 7.99 -3.30 12.43
C GLY A 142 7.39 -1.88 12.44
N SER A 143 8.17 -0.85 12.79
CA SER A 143 7.72 0.55 12.81
C SER A 143 8.51 1.39 11.82
N PHE A 144 7.88 2.42 11.26
CA PHE A 144 8.50 3.41 10.39
C PHE A 144 7.87 4.79 10.56
N SER A 145 8.56 5.85 10.11
CA SER A 145 8.02 7.20 10.19
C SER A 145 7.00 7.46 9.08
N GLY A 146 5.76 7.73 9.46
CA GLY A 146 4.72 8.15 8.52
C GLY A 146 4.88 9.60 8.03
N GLN A 147 5.74 10.42 8.63
CA GLN A 147 6.00 11.81 8.21
C GLN A 147 6.61 11.93 6.80
N GLY A 148 7.21 10.87 6.29
CA GLY A 148 7.72 10.82 4.92
C GLY A 148 6.68 10.49 3.86
N LEU A 149 5.40 10.35 4.23
CA LEU A 149 4.31 10.05 3.31
C LEU A 149 3.73 11.32 2.71
N HIS A 150 3.64 11.36 1.38
CA HIS A 150 3.00 12.41 0.62
C HIS A 150 1.68 11.89 0.04
N PHE A 151 0.59 12.57 0.37
CA PHE A 151 -0.75 12.28 -0.17
C PHE A 151 -1.00 13.19 -1.36
N ASN A 152 -1.31 12.60 -2.50
CA ASN A 152 -1.48 13.31 -3.76
C ASN A 152 -2.89 13.09 -4.31
N TYR A 153 -3.47 14.12 -4.90
CA TYR A 153 -4.63 13.95 -5.76
C TYR A 153 -4.13 13.61 -7.18
N PRO A 154 -4.49 12.45 -7.76
CA PRO A 154 -4.13 12.14 -9.15
C PRO A 154 -4.61 13.22 -10.12
N THR A 155 -3.87 13.45 -11.21
CA THR A 155 -4.17 14.51 -12.18
C THR A 155 -5.54 14.38 -12.85
N ASN A 156 -6.05 13.15 -12.93
CA ASN A 156 -7.39 12.84 -13.46
C ASN A 156 -8.46 12.71 -12.37
N SER A 157 -8.13 13.07 -11.13
CA SER A 157 -9.09 13.00 -10.02
C SER A 157 -10.23 13.97 -10.21
N THR A 158 -11.45 13.51 -9.95
CA THR A 158 -12.67 14.32 -9.86
C THR A 158 -12.99 14.71 -8.42
N SER A 159 -12.05 14.55 -7.50
CA SER A 159 -12.18 14.98 -6.11
C SER A 159 -12.50 16.45 -6.05
N ALA A 160 -13.58 16.82 -5.38
CA ALA A 160 -14.06 18.19 -5.36
C ALA A 160 -14.57 18.58 -3.98
N LEU A 161 -14.45 19.86 -3.68
CA LEU A 161 -15.11 20.56 -2.60
C LEU A 161 -16.22 21.41 -3.18
N ASP A 162 -17.47 21.05 -2.92
CA ASP A 162 -18.64 21.88 -3.22
C ASP A 162 -18.97 22.71 -1.99
N TYR A 163 -19.27 23.99 -2.18
CA TYR A 163 -19.62 24.89 -1.09
C TYR A 163 -20.79 25.81 -1.45
N SER A 164 -21.53 26.23 -0.43
CA SER A 164 -22.51 27.27 -0.51
C SER A 164 -22.57 28.06 0.80
N TYR A 165 -22.88 29.32 0.75
CA TYR A 165 -23.11 30.16 1.93
C TYR A 165 -24.24 31.13 1.70
N SER A 166 -24.93 31.48 2.76
CA SER A 166 -26.02 32.49 2.74
C SER A 166 -26.16 33.17 4.10
N GLY A 167 -26.44 34.45 4.11
CA GLY A 167 -26.64 35.24 5.31
C GLY A 167 -26.14 36.68 5.19
N LEU A 168 -25.79 37.29 6.32
CA LEU A 168 -25.38 38.68 6.40
C LEU A 168 -24.13 39.01 5.56
N LEU A 169 -23.21 38.05 5.46
CA LEU A 169 -21.97 38.18 4.67
C LEU A 169 -22.18 37.92 3.18
N GLY A 170 -23.45 37.82 2.73
CA GLY A 170 -23.80 37.57 1.35
C GLY A 170 -24.27 36.14 1.07
N THR A 171 -24.43 35.86 -0.24
CA THR A 171 -24.82 34.52 -0.73
C THR A 171 -23.93 34.14 -1.89
N GLY A 172 -23.46 32.91 -1.88
CA GLY A 172 -22.64 32.36 -2.96
C GLY A 172 -22.56 30.84 -2.92
N ASN A 173 -22.11 30.26 -4.01
CA ASN A 173 -21.83 28.86 -4.13
C ASN A 173 -20.73 28.62 -5.16
N GLY A 174 -20.15 27.42 -5.12
CA GLY A 174 -19.14 27.04 -6.10
C GLY A 174 -18.68 25.59 -5.89
N SER A 175 -17.78 25.21 -6.77
CA SER A 175 -17.07 23.94 -6.71
C SER A 175 -15.60 24.16 -7.01
N GLN A 176 -14.74 23.48 -6.26
CA GLN A 176 -13.30 23.54 -6.44
C GLN A 176 -12.74 22.12 -6.49
N LEU A 177 -11.98 21.80 -7.54
CA LEU A 177 -11.25 20.54 -7.61
C LEU A 177 -10.16 20.53 -6.54
N LEU A 178 -10.10 19.43 -5.78
CA LEU A 178 -9.05 19.20 -4.82
C LEU A 178 -7.78 18.79 -5.56
N LYS A 179 -6.70 19.49 -5.30
CA LYS A 179 -5.40 19.32 -5.94
C LYS A 179 -4.28 19.52 -4.91
N GLY A 180 -3.07 19.11 -5.30
CA GLY A 180 -1.88 19.35 -4.50
C GLY A 180 -1.41 18.11 -3.76
N VAL A 181 -0.44 18.34 -2.91
CA VAL A 181 0.25 17.34 -2.11
C VAL A 181 0.18 17.79 -0.67
N SER A 182 -0.19 16.88 0.21
CA SER A 182 -0.07 17.06 1.65
C SER A 182 0.87 16.02 2.25
N THR A 183 1.33 16.28 3.47
CA THR A 183 2.28 15.40 4.17
C THR A 183 1.72 15.00 5.51
N ASN A 184 1.84 13.72 5.85
CA ASN A 184 1.42 13.22 7.15
C ASN A 184 2.31 13.78 8.27
N ASN A 185 1.71 14.15 9.40
CA ASN A 185 2.40 14.72 10.56
C ASN A 185 2.81 13.67 11.61
N LEU A 186 2.39 12.42 11.46
CA LEU A 186 2.63 11.35 12.44
C LEU A 186 3.78 10.43 12.01
N ASN A 187 4.53 9.95 13.00
CA ASN A 187 5.75 9.15 12.81
C ASN A 187 5.62 7.68 13.28
N ASN A 188 4.43 7.22 13.64
CA ASN A 188 4.21 5.91 14.28
C ASN A 188 3.49 4.90 13.37
N ALA A 189 3.78 4.90 12.09
CA ALA A 189 3.27 3.89 11.16
C ALA A 189 3.92 2.52 11.42
N THR A 190 3.18 1.43 11.12
CA THR A 190 3.68 0.07 11.34
C THR A 190 3.47 -0.83 10.14
N LEU A 191 4.40 -1.78 9.99
CA LEU A 191 4.38 -2.84 8.99
C LEU A 191 4.76 -4.15 9.70
N ILE A 192 3.79 -4.98 10.01
CA ILE A 192 3.98 -6.19 10.82
C ILE A 192 3.38 -7.43 10.16
N VAL A 193 4.00 -8.59 10.39
CA VAL A 193 3.46 -9.87 9.95
C VAL A 193 2.43 -10.36 10.97
N GLN A 194 1.21 -10.63 10.51
CA GLN A 194 0.14 -11.24 11.29
C GLN A 194 -0.40 -12.47 10.54
N GLY A 195 0.01 -13.66 11.01
CA GLY A 195 -0.29 -14.90 10.31
C GLY A 195 0.35 -14.94 8.92
N ALA A 196 -0.45 -15.17 7.89
CA ALA A 196 -0.02 -15.18 6.49
C ALA A 196 -0.14 -13.80 5.80
N GLN A 197 -0.36 -12.73 6.55
CA GLN A 197 -0.53 -11.39 6.01
C GLN A 197 0.49 -10.41 6.58
N LEU A 198 0.91 -9.48 5.74
CA LEU A 198 1.61 -8.27 6.12
C LEU A 198 0.56 -7.19 6.35
N VAL A 199 0.52 -6.63 7.55
CA VAL A 199 -0.44 -5.61 7.96
C VAL A 199 0.28 -4.27 8.04
N LEU A 200 -0.18 -3.35 7.22
CA LEU A 200 0.27 -1.96 7.18
C LEU A 200 -0.75 -1.11 7.95
N THR A 201 -0.29 -0.37 8.96
CA THR A 201 -1.12 0.61 9.68
C THR A 201 -0.47 1.98 9.59
N ILE A 202 -1.20 2.94 9.06
CA ILE A 202 -0.76 4.33 8.89
C ILE A 202 -1.73 5.22 9.66
N PRO A 203 -1.35 5.73 10.83
CA PRO A 203 -2.07 6.82 11.49
C PRO A 203 -1.96 8.09 10.64
N ILE A 204 -3.07 8.80 10.48
CA ILE A 204 -3.17 10.00 9.66
C ILE A 204 -3.42 11.21 10.54
N ASP A 205 -2.62 12.23 10.36
CA ASP A 205 -2.82 13.58 10.89
C ASP A 205 -2.31 14.57 9.85
N ASP A 206 -3.18 15.00 8.98
CA ASP A 206 -2.91 15.96 7.92
C ASP A 206 -3.65 17.26 8.22
N SER A 207 -3.00 18.40 8.05
CA SER A 207 -3.59 19.70 8.29
C SER A 207 -3.14 20.71 7.23
N GLY A 208 -4.02 21.61 6.89
CA GLY A 208 -3.73 22.63 5.90
C GLY A 208 -4.66 23.81 6.01
N THR A 209 -4.35 24.81 5.20
CA THR A 209 -5.21 25.95 4.94
C THR A 209 -5.68 25.90 3.50
N ALA A 210 -6.95 26.25 3.27
CA ALA A 210 -7.51 26.39 1.93
C ALA A 210 -8.14 27.76 1.80
N THR A 211 -7.81 28.46 0.73
CA THR A 211 -8.45 29.72 0.36
C THR A 211 -9.63 29.38 -0.55
N ALA A 212 -10.73 28.94 0.02
CA ALA A 212 -11.82 28.39 -0.77
C ALA A 212 -12.95 29.39 -1.07
N VAL A 213 -13.15 30.39 -0.23
CA VAL A 213 -14.30 31.30 -0.35
C VAL A 213 -13.89 32.73 -0.02
N SER A 214 -13.84 33.61 -1.01
CA SER A 214 -13.64 35.07 -0.86
C SER A 214 -12.56 35.51 0.12
N ALA A 215 -11.34 35.01 -0.01
CA ALA A 215 -10.16 35.30 0.82
C ALA A 215 -10.24 34.87 2.31
N ASN A 216 -11.22 34.07 2.67
CA ASN A 216 -11.37 33.60 4.04
C ASN A 216 -10.54 32.34 4.29
N ASP A 217 -9.82 32.32 5.40
CA ASP A 217 -8.96 31.22 5.79
C ASP A 217 -9.79 30.05 6.32
N VAL A 218 -9.84 28.97 5.55
CA VAL A 218 -10.32 27.68 5.99
C VAL A 218 -9.12 26.91 6.55
N GLN A 219 -9.12 26.64 7.84
CA GLN A 219 -8.17 25.74 8.45
C GLN A 219 -8.82 24.37 8.61
N TYR A 220 -8.20 23.32 8.10
CA TYR A 220 -8.71 21.97 8.24
C TYR A 220 -7.66 21.02 8.82
N ARG A 221 -8.14 19.94 9.42
CA ARG A 221 -7.34 18.82 9.91
C ARG A 221 -8.07 17.52 9.65
N LEU A 222 -7.38 16.58 9.01
CA LEU A 222 -7.83 15.22 8.79
C LEU A 222 -7.12 14.29 9.77
N ARG A 223 -7.87 13.53 10.56
CA ARG A 223 -7.33 12.55 11.49
C ARG A 223 -7.99 11.20 11.32
N GLY A 224 -7.21 10.16 11.56
CA GLY A 224 -7.70 8.78 11.51
C GLY A 224 -6.59 7.78 11.31
N GLN A 225 -6.91 6.69 10.66
CA GLN A 225 -5.92 5.67 10.30
C GLN A 225 -6.34 4.93 9.04
N TRP A 226 -5.35 4.41 8.35
CA TRP A 226 -5.49 3.42 7.30
C TRP A 226 -4.89 2.11 7.77
N VAL A 227 -5.66 1.03 7.66
CA VAL A 227 -5.20 -0.34 7.90
C VAL A 227 -5.32 -1.08 6.60
N ALA A 228 -4.21 -1.63 6.10
CA ALA A 228 -4.20 -2.35 4.84
C ALA A 228 -3.45 -3.67 4.97
N ARG A 229 -3.79 -4.64 4.14
CA ARG A 229 -3.27 -6.00 4.21
C ARG A 229 -2.79 -6.47 2.85
N ALA A 230 -1.64 -7.15 2.84
CA ALA A 230 -1.14 -7.89 1.70
C ALA A 230 -0.75 -9.31 2.12
N PRO A 231 -0.82 -10.31 1.26
CA PRO A 231 -0.26 -11.62 1.58
C PRO A 231 1.25 -11.49 1.82
N VAL A 232 1.77 -12.19 2.82
CA VAL A 232 3.23 -12.31 2.99
C VAL A 232 3.74 -13.14 1.82
N SER A 233 4.59 -12.56 0.99
CA SER A 233 5.33 -13.37 0.05
C SER A 233 6.41 -14.14 0.81
N VAL A 234 6.28 -15.44 0.82
CA VAL A 234 7.38 -16.30 1.29
C VAL A 234 8.42 -16.32 0.18
N PRO A 235 9.67 -15.86 0.42
CA PRO A 235 10.69 -15.95 -0.59
C PRO A 235 10.79 -17.39 -1.09
N LEU A 236 10.57 -17.57 -2.40
CA LEU A 236 10.66 -18.88 -3.02
C LEU A 236 12.12 -19.37 -2.96
N LYS A 237 12.41 -20.24 -2.00
CA LYS A 237 13.72 -20.84 -1.82
C LYS A 237 13.61 -22.31 -1.50
N PHE A 238 14.61 -23.06 -1.89
CA PHE A 238 14.82 -24.40 -1.36
C PHE A 238 15.37 -24.29 0.06
N ASN A 239 14.64 -24.79 1.04
CA ASN A 239 15.12 -24.88 2.42
C ASN A 239 16.16 -26.00 2.58
N ALA A 240 15.96 -27.08 1.83
CA ALA A 240 16.90 -28.18 1.75
C ALA A 240 16.85 -28.83 0.37
N PHE A 241 17.96 -29.47 0.01
CA PHE A 241 18.14 -30.20 -1.23
C PHE A 241 18.95 -31.47 -0.93
N GLN A 242 18.41 -32.61 -1.29
CA GLN A 242 19.06 -33.89 -1.10
C GLN A 242 19.06 -34.68 -2.40
N VAL A 243 20.20 -35.31 -2.73
CA VAL A 243 20.34 -36.17 -3.91
C VAL A 243 20.65 -37.58 -3.43
N SER A 244 19.85 -38.53 -3.84
CA SER A 244 20.09 -39.98 -3.67
C SER A 244 20.32 -40.64 -5.03
N SER A 245 20.61 -41.97 -5.04
CA SER A 245 20.96 -42.70 -6.24
C SER A 245 19.92 -42.71 -7.37
N GLY A 246 18.68 -42.32 -7.11
CA GLY A 246 17.61 -42.28 -8.13
C GLY A 246 16.64 -41.13 -7.96
N GLN A 247 16.84 -40.29 -6.97
CA GLN A 247 15.84 -39.29 -6.58
C GLN A 247 16.47 -37.99 -6.09
N ILE A 248 15.77 -36.89 -6.34
CA ILE A 248 16.08 -35.58 -5.79
C ILE A 248 14.93 -35.16 -4.89
N THR A 249 15.23 -34.82 -3.65
CA THR A 249 14.26 -34.32 -2.67
C THR A 249 14.47 -32.83 -2.50
N PHE A 250 13.41 -32.05 -2.75
CA PHE A 250 13.34 -30.61 -2.51
C PHE A 250 12.48 -30.34 -1.29
N THR A 251 12.98 -29.57 -0.35
CA THR A 251 12.18 -28.97 0.72
C THR A 251 12.03 -27.48 0.39
N ILE A 252 10.80 -27.03 0.15
CA ILE A 252 10.51 -25.72 -0.42
C ILE A 252 9.66 -24.93 0.58
N ALA A 253 10.03 -23.68 0.86
CA ALA A 253 9.15 -22.76 1.56
C ALA A 253 7.99 -22.40 0.64
N THR A 254 6.75 -22.70 1.06
CA THR A 254 5.54 -22.55 0.23
C THR A 254 4.41 -21.94 1.04
N THR A 255 3.44 -21.33 0.34
CA THR A 255 2.18 -20.89 0.94
C THR A 255 1.10 -21.92 0.61
N PRO A 256 0.42 -22.54 1.59
CA PRO A 256 -0.68 -23.48 1.33
C PRO A 256 -1.75 -22.88 0.42
N GLY A 257 -2.25 -23.69 -0.52
CA GLY A 257 -3.25 -23.27 -1.52
C GLY A 257 -2.64 -22.64 -2.79
N GLN A 258 -1.35 -22.31 -2.81
CA GLN A 258 -0.68 -21.75 -4.00
C GLN A 258 -0.05 -22.86 -4.86
N SER A 259 -0.02 -22.59 -6.17
CA SER A 259 0.57 -23.51 -7.16
C SER A 259 2.01 -23.13 -7.50
N TYR A 260 2.86 -24.12 -7.66
CA TYR A 260 4.30 -23.96 -7.88
C TYR A 260 4.79 -24.84 -9.02
N THR A 261 5.85 -24.38 -9.68
CA THR A 261 6.58 -25.14 -10.71
C THR A 261 8.06 -25.20 -10.33
N ILE A 262 8.64 -26.41 -10.32
CA ILE A 262 10.09 -26.59 -10.24
C ILE A 262 10.63 -26.67 -11.67
N LEU A 263 11.59 -25.82 -11.98
CA LEU A 263 12.24 -25.73 -13.27
C LEU A 263 13.68 -26.21 -13.18
N GLY A 264 14.18 -26.82 -14.25
CA GLY A 264 15.56 -27.25 -14.41
C GLY A 264 16.27 -26.53 -15.54
N SER A 265 17.57 -26.32 -15.42
CA SER A 265 18.44 -25.70 -16.41
C SER A 265 19.83 -26.32 -16.44
N THR A 266 20.50 -26.18 -17.58
CA THR A 266 21.91 -26.55 -17.76
C THR A 266 22.86 -25.34 -17.75
N ASN A 267 22.33 -24.10 -17.88
CA ASN A 267 23.12 -22.88 -18.16
C ASN A 267 22.76 -21.64 -17.32
N LEU A 268 21.75 -21.70 -16.43
CA LEU A 268 21.22 -20.57 -15.62
C LEU A 268 20.48 -19.47 -16.40
N THR A 269 20.57 -19.44 -17.70
CA THR A 269 19.88 -18.42 -18.55
C THR A 269 18.52 -18.91 -18.98
N ASP A 270 18.45 -20.15 -19.45
CA ASP A 270 17.24 -20.75 -19.98
C ASP A 270 16.70 -21.81 -19.02
N TRP A 271 15.39 -21.81 -18.80
CA TRP A 271 14.70 -22.71 -17.86
C TRP A 271 13.60 -23.52 -18.58
N PRO A 272 13.96 -24.32 -19.62
CA PRO A 272 12.97 -24.97 -20.47
C PRO A 272 12.34 -26.21 -19.85
N THR A 273 12.99 -26.83 -18.85
CA THR A 273 12.58 -28.12 -18.33
C THR A 273 11.69 -27.95 -17.10
N ILE A 274 10.41 -28.32 -17.22
CA ILE A 274 9.52 -28.46 -16.07
C ILE A 274 9.84 -29.82 -15.41
N ILE A 275 10.27 -29.76 -14.15
CA ILE A 275 10.60 -30.92 -13.35
C ILE A 275 9.38 -31.44 -12.60
N ASP A 276 8.61 -30.51 -11.99
CA ASP A 276 7.42 -30.83 -11.23
C ASP A 276 6.48 -29.63 -11.15
N GLN A 277 5.17 -29.90 -11.04
CA GLN A 277 4.15 -28.90 -10.77
C GLN A 277 3.22 -29.39 -9.67
N PHE A 278 2.93 -28.55 -8.69
CA PHE A 278 2.12 -28.94 -7.54
C PHE A 278 1.40 -27.74 -6.92
N THR A 279 0.32 -28.02 -6.19
CA THR A 279 -0.31 -27.07 -5.28
C THR A 279 0.14 -27.42 -3.84
N ALA A 280 0.66 -26.44 -3.13
CA ALA A 280 1.14 -26.66 -1.77
C ALA A 280 -0.03 -26.90 -0.81
N THR A 281 0.09 -27.90 0.04
CA THR A 281 -0.86 -28.18 1.15
C THR A 281 -0.27 -27.79 2.51
N ASN A 282 1.05 -27.69 2.59
CA ASN A 282 1.80 -27.43 3.82
C ASN A 282 2.92 -26.39 3.58
N ASN A 283 3.53 -25.91 4.66
CA ASN A 283 4.76 -25.14 4.64
C ASN A 283 5.72 -25.67 5.73
N PRO A 284 6.90 -26.19 5.39
CA PRO A 284 7.43 -26.40 4.03
C PRO A 284 6.74 -27.56 3.29
N THR A 285 6.79 -27.54 1.96
CA THR A 285 6.40 -28.66 1.10
C THR A 285 7.62 -29.48 0.70
N ILE A 286 7.52 -30.80 0.82
CA ILE A 286 8.55 -31.74 0.38
C ILE A 286 8.13 -32.33 -0.97
N ARG A 287 9.02 -32.26 -1.97
CA ARG A 287 8.80 -32.84 -3.30
C ARG A 287 9.94 -33.78 -3.66
N ASN A 288 9.56 -34.98 -4.06
CA ASN A 288 10.48 -36.01 -4.51
C ASN A 288 10.33 -36.19 -6.02
N VAL A 289 11.39 -35.97 -6.77
CA VAL A 289 11.39 -36.13 -8.23
C VAL A 289 12.46 -37.13 -8.64
N SER A 290 12.17 -37.94 -9.66
CA SER A 290 13.13 -38.89 -10.20
C SER A 290 14.30 -38.13 -10.82
N ARG A 291 15.51 -38.62 -10.55
CA ARG A 291 16.71 -38.07 -11.16
C ARG A 291 16.69 -38.40 -12.66
N SER A 292 16.52 -37.37 -13.49
CA SER A 292 16.63 -37.53 -14.93
C SER A 292 18.05 -37.92 -15.35
N ALA A 293 18.18 -38.73 -16.38
CA ALA A 293 19.45 -39.00 -17.03
C ALA A 293 20.05 -37.73 -17.72
N SER A 294 19.27 -36.70 -17.88
CA SER A 294 19.71 -35.41 -18.43
C SER A 294 20.55 -34.61 -17.43
N PRO A 295 21.64 -33.98 -17.84
CA PRO A 295 22.59 -33.32 -16.95
C PRO A 295 22.08 -31.96 -16.44
N LEU A 296 20.89 -31.92 -15.84
CA LEU A 296 20.41 -30.70 -15.20
C LEU A 296 21.36 -30.35 -14.03
N LYS A 297 21.85 -29.11 -14.02
CA LYS A 297 22.81 -28.61 -13.04
C LYS A 297 22.19 -27.61 -12.07
N PHE A 298 21.10 -26.96 -12.47
CA PHE A 298 20.48 -25.88 -11.73
C PHE A 298 18.98 -26.10 -11.60
N PHE A 299 18.42 -25.68 -10.46
CA PHE A 299 17.01 -25.79 -10.17
C PHE A 299 16.46 -24.44 -9.69
N ARG A 300 15.25 -24.14 -10.09
CA ARG A 300 14.52 -22.94 -9.68
C ARG A 300 13.08 -23.32 -9.34
N VAL A 301 12.54 -22.74 -8.28
CA VAL A 301 11.09 -22.79 -8.00
C VAL A 301 10.43 -21.49 -8.42
N ARG A 302 9.24 -21.57 -9.00
CA ARG A 302 8.39 -20.45 -9.38
C ARG A 302 6.99 -20.68 -8.83
N GLN A 303 6.39 -19.66 -8.26
CA GLN A 303 4.95 -19.60 -7.98
C GLN A 303 4.22 -19.23 -9.29
N ASN A 304 3.10 -19.89 -9.58
CA ASN A 304 2.32 -19.69 -10.81
C ASN A 304 1.25 -18.61 -10.62
#